data_2aea9bc1fb7be8789020fb243c9f798e
#
_entry.id   2aea9bc1fb7be8789020fb243c9f798e
#
_cell.length_a   1.000
_cell.length_b   1.000
_cell.length_c   1.000
_cell.angle_alpha   90.00
_cell.angle_beta   90.00
_cell.angle_gamma   90.00
#
_symmetry.space_group_name_H-M   'P 1'
#
loop_
_entity.id
_entity.type
_entity.pdbx_description
1 polymer ?
#
loop_
_entity_poly.entity_id
_entity_poly.type
_entity_poly.pdbx_seq_one_letter_code
_entity_poly.pdbx_strand_id
1 'polypeptide(L)'
;MTDQEIIQGLIARDDKITSYFFFTRCQPLFYGIISDIFDHKADYDELVNELYTHLMADDARRLRMFEGRSNIYSWLKSVARNFFLDKKNHERVIENGHDDSLLEEAGKIIDDNPDQPDRKQEEEDMRVAAILDQIENERYRLVIEKHVLEGMSFDELEKLTGISKANLYNIKKRALNKLEQIMKIARSRSDSLCAVRCEQYILHCFRIHKSLNELRDLAMAKGWLSDDGARVQDLGNTATEFGLRVEKRNDAVLQDIMKALEEGKQVIAAVDGGELIGDPVEERLEDVFVGGIVDHCVVVLGIDVDMDEVALYDPAFGPIPLSVSVAHFLDAWEDSNYHCVLIGR
;
A
#
# COMPACT_ATOMS: atom_id res chain seq x y z
N MET A 1 -20.14 -9.47 2.98
CA MET A 1 -19.94 -10.94 2.79
C MET A 1 -18.81 -11.37 3.69
N THR A 2 -19.01 -12.41 4.48
CA THR A 2 -17.94 -13.01 5.28
C THR A 2 -17.00 -13.84 4.40
N ASP A 3 -15.77 -14.09 4.85
CA ASP A 3 -14.82 -14.94 4.12
C ASP A 3 -15.39 -16.32 3.80
N GLN A 4 -16.19 -16.88 4.72
CA GLN A 4 -16.87 -18.15 4.49
C GLN A 4 -17.95 -18.09 3.40
N GLU A 5 -18.72 -17.01 3.33
CA GLU A 5 -19.69 -16.80 2.26
C GLU A 5 -19.02 -16.66 0.90
N ILE A 6 -17.88 -15.95 0.85
CA ILE A 6 -17.08 -15.82 -0.36
C ILE A 6 -16.55 -17.18 -0.81
N ILE A 7 -15.93 -17.95 0.08
CA ILE A 7 -15.39 -19.28 -0.23
C ILE A 7 -16.51 -20.22 -0.73
N GLN A 8 -17.64 -20.25 -0.05
CA GLN A 8 -18.76 -21.09 -0.47
C GLN A 8 -19.34 -20.66 -1.82
N GLY A 9 -19.43 -19.35 -2.08
CA GLY A 9 -19.86 -18.82 -3.36
C GLY A 9 -18.90 -19.17 -4.49
N LEU A 10 -17.59 -19.07 -4.27
CA LEU A 10 -16.57 -19.47 -5.25
C LEU A 10 -16.67 -20.98 -5.53
N ILE A 11 -16.77 -21.83 -4.50
CA ILE A 11 -16.91 -23.28 -4.64
C ILE A 11 -18.19 -23.64 -5.40
N ALA A 12 -19.29 -22.94 -5.09
CA ALA A 12 -20.58 -23.13 -5.77
C ALA A 12 -20.61 -22.55 -7.20
N ARG A 13 -19.54 -21.87 -7.63
CA ARG A 13 -19.45 -21.15 -8.91
C ARG A 13 -20.58 -20.12 -9.08
N ASP A 14 -20.89 -19.41 -8.00
CA ASP A 14 -21.86 -18.32 -8.05
C ASP A 14 -21.28 -17.18 -8.91
N ASP A 15 -21.95 -16.87 -10.03
CA ASP A 15 -21.45 -15.88 -11.00
C ASP A 15 -21.28 -14.50 -10.39
N LYS A 16 -22.14 -14.09 -9.47
CA LYS A 16 -22.08 -12.76 -8.84
C LYS A 16 -20.91 -12.67 -7.88
N ILE A 17 -20.75 -13.68 -7.02
CA ILE A 17 -19.65 -13.72 -6.06
C ILE A 17 -18.31 -13.86 -6.80
N THR A 18 -18.23 -14.73 -7.80
CA THR A 18 -17.03 -14.95 -8.60
C THR A 18 -16.63 -13.68 -9.35
N SER A 19 -17.56 -13.06 -10.09
CA SER A 19 -17.27 -11.83 -10.83
C SER A 19 -16.89 -10.68 -9.91
N TYR A 20 -17.63 -10.49 -8.83
CA TYR A 20 -17.37 -9.40 -7.90
C TYR A 20 -16.07 -9.62 -7.12
N PHE A 21 -15.93 -10.76 -6.45
CA PHE A 21 -14.80 -10.99 -5.57
C PHE A 21 -13.53 -11.31 -6.35
N PHE A 22 -13.54 -12.36 -7.18
CA PHE A 22 -12.33 -12.86 -7.82
C PHE A 22 -11.86 -11.96 -8.96
N PHE A 23 -12.75 -11.56 -9.88
CA PHE A 23 -12.36 -10.80 -11.05
C PHE A 23 -12.39 -9.27 -10.87
N THR A 24 -13.12 -8.75 -9.88
CA THR A 24 -13.15 -7.29 -9.63
C THR A 24 -12.36 -6.93 -8.38
N ARG A 25 -12.71 -7.48 -7.23
CA ARG A 25 -12.08 -7.11 -5.96
C ARG A 25 -10.64 -7.59 -5.83
N CYS A 26 -10.31 -8.78 -6.36
CA CYS A 26 -8.95 -9.31 -6.35
C CYS A 26 -8.11 -8.88 -7.57
N GLN A 27 -8.68 -8.15 -8.53
CA GLN A 27 -7.95 -7.67 -9.71
C GLN A 27 -6.66 -6.93 -9.34
N PRO A 28 -6.65 -5.98 -8.38
CA PRO A 28 -5.44 -5.30 -7.97
C PRO A 28 -4.37 -6.25 -7.43
N LEU A 29 -4.80 -7.20 -6.59
CA LEU A 29 -3.93 -8.22 -6.00
C LEU A 29 -3.20 -9.03 -7.09
N PHE A 30 -3.96 -9.55 -8.06
CA PHE A 30 -3.40 -10.38 -9.11
C PHE A 30 -2.54 -9.57 -10.07
N TYR A 31 -3.00 -8.36 -10.44
CA TYR A 31 -2.23 -7.48 -11.31
C TYR A 31 -0.84 -7.24 -10.75
N GLY A 32 -0.75 -7.02 -9.49
CA GLY A 32 0.49 -6.73 -8.90
C GLY A 32 1.43 -7.91 -8.76
N ILE A 33 0.91 -9.03 -8.32
CA ILE A 33 1.74 -10.24 -8.24
C ILE A 33 2.27 -10.61 -9.65
N ILE A 34 1.42 -10.50 -10.68
CA ILE A 34 1.80 -10.78 -12.06
C ILE A 34 2.85 -9.78 -12.55
N SER A 35 2.64 -8.48 -12.28
CA SER A 35 3.57 -7.42 -12.66
C SER A 35 4.97 -7.61 -12.05
N ASP A 36 5.03 -8.00 -10.77
CA ASP A 36 6.29 -8.27 -10.07
C ASP A 36 7.01 -9.52 -10.61
N ILE A 37 6.24 -10.53 -10.99
CA ILE A 37 6.79 -11.81 -11.42
C ILE A 37 7.14 -11.82 -12.91
N PHE A 38 6.32 -11.26 -13.81
CA PHE A 38 6.42 -11.44 -15.28
C PHE A 38 6.86 -10.20 -16.06
N ASP A 39 7.40 -9.16 -15.41
CA ASP A 39 7.99 -7.97 -16.07
C ASP A 39 7.06 -7.27 -17.08
N HIS A 40 5.78 -7.13 -16.81
CA HIS A 40 4.76 -6.46 -17.63
C HIS A 40 4.54 -7.01 -19.06
N LYS A 41 5.05 -8.19 -19.38
CA LYS A 41 4.92 -8.80 -20.72
C LYS A 41 3.85 -9.87 -20.81
N ALA A 42 3.36 -10.34 -19.67
CA ALA A 42 2.40 -11.43 -19.62
C ALA A 42 0.96 -10.96 -19.87
N ASP A 43 0.16 -11.82 -20.48
CA ASP A 43 -1.27 -11.59 -20.62
C ASP A 43 -1.95 -11.80 -19.25
N TYR A 44 -2.41 -10.68 -18.67
CA TYR A 44 -3.07 -10.67 -17.36
C TYR A 44 -4.31 -11.55 -17.34
N ASP A 45 -5.17 -11.43 -18.35
CA ASP A 45 -6.45 -12.13 -18.40
C ASP A 45 -6.23 -13.66 -18.52
N GLU A 46 -5.22 -14.08 -19.27
CA GLU A 46 -4.82 -15.48 -19.38
C GLU A 46 -4.35 -16.03 -18.04
N LEU A 47 -3.41 -15.33 -17.38
CA LEU A 47 -2.84 -15.76 -16.10
C LEU A 47 -3.88 -15.84 -14.98
N VAL A 48 -4.79 -14.88 -14.89
CA VAL A 48 -5.85 -14.88 -13.88
C VAL A 48 -6.87 -15.99 -14.13
N ASN A 49 -7.20 -16.27 -15.39
CA ASN A 49 -8.06 -17.42 -15.74
C ASN A 49 -7.42 -18.76 -15.42
N GLU A 50 -6.10 -18.88 -15.62
CA GLU A 50 -5.37 -20.08 -15.22
C GLU A 50 -5.33 -20.25 -13.70
N LEU A 51 -5.09 -19.19 -12.95
CA LEU A 51 -5.18 -19.21 -11.49
C LEU A 51 -6.58 -19.64 -11.02
N TYR A 52 -7.64 -19.08 -11.62
CA TYR A 52 -9.01 -19.50 -11.31
C TYR A 52 -9.23 -20.98 -11.58
N THR A 53 -8.78 -21.45 -12.73
CA THR A 53 -8.87 -22.87 -13.10
C THR A 53 -8.11 -23.76 -12.10
N HIS A 54 -6.92 -23.33 -11.67
CA HIS A 54 -6.12 -24.01 -10.66
C HIS A 54 -6.80 -24.09 -9.29
N LEU A 55 -7.48 -23.03 -8.87
CA LEU A 55 -8.25 -23.02 -7.62
C LEU A 55 -9.48 -23.94 -7.68
N MET A 56 -10.10 -24.02 -8.86
CA MET A 56 -11.29 -24.81 -9.09
C MET A 56 -11.01 -26.28 -9.44
N ALA A 57 -9.73 -26.65 -9.62
CA ALA A 57 -9.34 -28.05 -9.89
C ALA A 57 -9.71 -28.97 -8.72
N ASP A 58 -9.92 -30.25 -9.01
CA ASP A 58 -10.23 -31.30 -8.04
C ASP A 58 -11.40 -30.92 -7.11
N ASP A 59 -12.50 -30.48 -7.71
CA ASP A 59 -13.71 -30.04 -6.98
C ASP A 59 -13.43 -28.89 -5.99
N ALA A 60 -12.66 -27.90 -6.45
CA ALA A 60 -12.24 -26.75 -5.66
C ALA A 60 -11.51 -27.12 -4.34
N ARG A 61 -10.72 -28.19 -4.40
CA ARG A 61 -10.00 -28.73 -3.23
C ARG A 61 -9.22 -27.65 -2.49
N ARG A 62 -8.53 -26.75 -3.22
CA ARG A 62 -7.73 -25.69 -2.60
C ARG A 62 -8.58 -24.70 -1.83
N LEU A 63 -9.69 -24.25 -2.39
CA LEU A 63 -10.63 -23.38 -1.68
C LEU A 63 -11.20 -24.05 -0.41
N ARG A 64 -11.42 -25.37 -0.45
CA ARG A 64 -11.88 -26.15 0.71
C ARG A 64 -10.81 -26.29 1.81
N MET A 65 -9.55 -26.04 1.49
CA MET A 65 -8.44 -26.03 2.47
C MET A 65 -8.33 -24.71 3.23
N PHE A 66 -9.11 -23.70 2.88
CA PHE A 66 -9.16 -22.45 3.63
C PHE A 66 -9.74 -22.71 5.03
N GLU A 67 -8.93 -22.55 6.06
CA GLU A 67 -9.27 -22.83 7.46
C GLU A 67 -9.72 -21.57 8.23
N GLY A 68 -9.69 -20.39 7.60
CA GLY A 68 -10.07 -19.13 8.25
C GLY A 68 -9.07 -18.66 9.31
N ARG A 69 -7.81 -19.11 9.24
CA ARG A 69 -6.72 -18.64 10.13
C ARG A 69 -6.24 -17.23 9.78
N SER A 70 -6.44 -16.82 8.54
CA SER A 70 -6.20 -15.47 8.01
C SER A 70 -7.42 -15.04 7.22
N ASN A 71 -7.52 -13.76 6.86
CA ASN A 71 -8.54 -13.35 5.92
C ASN A 71 -8.32 -13.97 4.53
N ILE A 72 -9.40 -14.08 3.75
CA ILE A 72 -9.36 -14.73 2.43
C ILE A 72 -8.39 -14.05 1.46
N TYR A 73 -8.16 -12.74 1.57
CA TYR A 73 -7.21 -12.02 0.73
C TYR A 73 -5.78 -12.43 0.98
N SER A 74 -5.36 -12.47 2.26
CA SER A 74 -4.02 -12.88 2.65
C SER A 74 -3.74 -14.32 2.24
N TRP A 75 -4.73 -15.18 2.40
CA TRP A 75 -4.64 -16.57 1.95
C TRP A 75 -4.53 -16.65 0.41
N LEU A 76 -5.41 -15.97 -0.30
CA LEU A 76 -5.42 -15.97 -1.77
C LEU A 76 -4.17 -15.34 -2.36
N LYS A 77 -3.58 -14.34 -1.69
CA LYS A 77 -2.29 -13.75 -2.03
C LYS A 77 -1.20 -14.81 -2.07
N SER A 78 -1.07 -15.58 -0.99
CA SER A 78 -0.04 -16.63 -0.88
C SER A 78 -0.24 -17.70 -1.95
N VAL A 79 -1.48 -18.12 -2.18
CA VAL A 79 -1.80 -19.12 -3.22
C VAL A 79 -1.49 -18.60 -4.63
N ALA A 80 -1.90 -17.36 -4.94
CA ALA A 80 -1.66 -16.74 -6.24
C ALA A 80 -0.17 -16.53 -6.50
N ARG A 81 0.57 -16.03 -5.51
CA ARG A 81 2.02 -15.82 -5.62
C ARG A 81 2.75 -17.13 -5.90
N ASN A 82 2.46 -18.19 -5.15
CA ASN A 82 3.07 -19.48 -5.34
C ASN A 82 2.75 -20.03 -6.74
N PHE A 83 1.49 -19.95 -7.16
CA PHE A 83 1.06 -20.38 -8.49
C PHE A 83 1.83 -19.67 -9.62
N PHE A 84 1.95 -18.34 -9.55
CA PHE A 84 2.64 -17.57 -10.59
C PHE A 84 4.15 -17.77 -10.56
N LEU A 85 4.76 -17.95 -9.39
CA LEU A 85 6.17 -18.29 -9.28
C LEU A 85 6.47 -19.67 -9.89
N ASP A 86 5.65 -20.67 -9.58
CA ASP A 86 5.78 -22.01 -10.14
C ASP A 86 5.65 -21.97 -11.67
N LYS A 87 4.68 -21.22 -12.19
CA LYS A 87 4.49 -21.04 -13.63
C LYS A 87 5.71 -20.39 -14.28
N LYS A 88 6.22 -19.28 -13.74
CA LYS A 88 7.42 -18.61 -14.26
C LYS A 88 8.64 -19.53 -14.24
N ASN A 89 8.82 -20.28 -13.16
CA ASN A 89 9.92 -21.24 -13.06
C ASN A 89 9.80 -22.35 -14.11
N HIS A 90 8.59 -22.83 -14.36
CA HIS A 90 8.33 -23.85 -15.38
C HIS A 90 8.62 -23.32 -16.79
N GLU A 91 8.22 -22.09 -17.11
CA GLU A 91 8.54 -21.43 -18.38
C GLU A 91 10.05 -21.26 -18.57
N ARG A 92 10.80 -20.86 -17.54
CA ARG A 92 12.26 -20.74 -17.57
C ARG A 92 12.97 -22.09 -17.82
N VAL A 93 12.43 -23.18 -17.25
CA VAL A 93 12.97 -24.53 -17.47
C VAL A 93 12.75 -24.98 -18.93
N ILE A 94 11.60 -24.65 -19.50
CA ILE A 94 11.31 -24.96 -20.92
C ILE A 94 12.20 -24.14 -21.86
N GLU A 95 12.43 -22.86 -21.57
CA GLU A 95 13.26 -21.98 -22.41
C GLU A 95 14.76 -22.34 -22.36
N ASN A 96 15.26 -22.81 -21.21
CA ASN A 96 16.70 -23.10 -21.01
C ASN A 96 17.11 -24.55 -21.28
N GLY A 97 16.20 -25.42 -21.64
CA GLY A 97 16.47 -26.82 -22.07
C GLY A 97 17.32 -27.64 -21.09
N HIS A 98 16.66 -28.44 -20.27
CA HIS A 98 17.19 -29.49 -19.41
C HIS A 98 18.36 -29.21 -18.48
N ASP A 99 18.00 -28.89 -17.21
CA ASP A 99 18.80 -29.31 -16.08
C ASP A 99 17.88 -29.79 -14.94
N ASP A 100 17.80 -31.09 -14.74
CA ASP A 100 16.97 -31.79 -13.75
C ASP A 100 17.36 -31.48 -12.30
N SER A 101 18.47 -30.72 -12.07
CA SER A 101 18.98 -30.43 -10.72
C SER A 101 18.26 -29.30 -9.99
N LEU A 102 17.45 -28.48 -10.69
CA LEU A 102 16.73 -27.35 -10.11
C LEU A 102 15.34 -27.71 -9.55
N LEU A 103 14.84 -28.91 -9.84
CA LEU A 103 13.53 -29.34 -9.36
C LEU A 103 13.52 -29.78 -7.88
N GLU A 104 14.70 -30.13 -7.31
CA GLU A 104 14.80 -30.52 -5.89
C GLU A 104 14.89 -29.32 -4.92
N GLU A 105 15.31 -28.13 -5.38
CA GLU A 105 15.37 -26.93 -4.54
C GLU A 105 14.04 -26.16 -4.46
N ALA A 106 13.19 -26.26 -5.47
CA ALA A 106 11.88 -25.61 -5.47
C ALA A 106 10.85 -26.26 -4.52
N GLY A 107 11.15 -27.46 -3.99
CA GLY A 107 10.30 -28.18 -3.03
C GLY A 107 10.47 -27.82 -1.58
N LYS A 108 11.38 -26.91 -1.23
CA LYS A 108 11.47 -26.38 0.12
C LYS A 108 10.51 -25.22 0.29
N ILE A 109 9.27 -25.56 0.57
CA ILE A 109 8.25 -24.67 1.10
C ILE A 109 8.86 -23.97 2.31
N ILE A 110 9.04 -22.64 2.20
CA ILE A 110 9.22 -21.81 3.37
C ILE A 110 7.90 -21.90 4.11
N ASP A 111 7.93 -22.53 5.28
CA ASP A 111 6.83 -22.59 6.22
C ASP A 111 6.66 -21.17 6.78
N ASP A 112 5.93 -20.31 6.05
CA ASP A 112 5.50 -19.01 6.56
C ASP A 112 4.42 -19.28 7.61
N ASN A 113 4.91 -19.53 8.82
CA ASN A 113 4.08 -19.52 10.01
C ASN A 113 3.74 -18.03 10.31
N PRO A 114 2.48 -17.59 10.14
CA PRO A 114 2.09 -16.19 10.36
C PRO A 114 2.08 -15.80 11.86
N ASP A 115 2.39 -16.71 12.77
CA ASP A 115 2.41 -16.50 14.21
C ASP A 115 3.84 -16.22 14.77
N GLN A 116 4.64 -15.40 14.08
CA GLN A 116 5.83 -14.82 14.69
C GLN A 116 5.64 -13.31 14.90
N PRO A 117 5.12 -12.88 16.05
CA PRO A 117 5.04 -11.44 16.38
C PRO A 117 6.41 -10.76 16.48
N ASP A 118 7.46 -11.51 16.75
CA ASP A 118 8.82 -10.97 16.95
C ASP A 118 9.46 -10.38 15.66
N ARG A 119 9.15 -10.90 14.49
CA ARG A 119 9.81 -10.45 13.26
C ARG A 119 9.35 -9.07 12.79
N LYS A 120 8.06 -8.75 12.92
CA LYS A 120 7.55 -7.41 12.60
C LYS A 120 8.11 -6.37 13.55
N GLN A 121 8.11 -6.66 14.84
CA GLN A 121 8.68 -5.78 15.85
C GLN A 121 10.18 -5.54 15.63
N GLU A 122 10.95 -6.58 15.30
CA GLU A 122 12.37 -6.46 14.97
C GLU A 122 12.62 -5.63 13.71
N GLU A 123 11.77 -5.75 12.68
CA GLU A 123 11.85 -4.93 11.45
C GLU A 123 11.48 -3.46 11.73
N GLU A 124 10.48 -3.19 12.55
CA GLU A 124 10.10 -1.86 13.01
C GLU A 124 11.22 -1.22 13.85
N ASP A 125 11.76 -1.94 14.81
CA ASP A 125 12.87 -1.47 15.64
C ASP A 125 14.14 -1.19 14.82
N MET A 126 14.42 -2.00 13.79
CA MET A 126 15.51 -1.74 12.84
C MET A 126 15.27 -0.48 11.99
N ARG A 127 14.04 -0.23 11.56
CA ARG A 127 13.68 0.99 10.81
C ARG A 127 13.84 2.24 11.68
N VAL A 128 13.34 2.19 12.92
CA VAL A 128 13.53 3.28 13.90
C VAL A 128 15.00 3.54 14.14
N ALA A 129 15.79 2.51 14.39
CA ALA A 129 17.23 2.63 14.60
C ALA A 129 17.94 3.26 13.38
N ALA A 130 17.57 2.85 12.16
CA ALA A 130 18.16 3.40 10.93
C ALA A 130 17.82 4.89 10.70
N ILE A 131 16.64 5.34 11.13
CA ILE A 131 16.25 6.75 11.10
C ILE A 131 17.05 7.54 12.16
N LEU A 132 17.13 7.01 13.38
CA LEU A 132 17.84 7.64 14.48
C LEU A 132 19.34 7.75 14.21
N ASP A 133 19.94 6.78 13.53
CA ASP A 133 21.35 6.81 13.14
C ASP A 133 21.71 7.94 12.18
N GLN A 134 20.73 8.48 11.44
CA GLN A 134 20.93 9.66 10.59
C GLN A 134 20.98 10.98 11.38
N ILE A 135 20.62 10.94 12.68
CA ILE A 135 20.75 12.10 13.57
C ILE A 135 22.14 12.13 14.16
N GLU A 136 23.03 12.93 13.56
CA GLU A 136 24.44 13.05 14.00
C GLU A 136 24.60 13.58 15.43
N ASN A 137 23.64 14.38 15.91
CA ASN A 137 23.70 14.99 17.23
C ASN A 137 23.18 14.04 18.31
N GLU A 138 24.10 13.48 19.10
CA GLU A 138 23.78 12.53 20.18
C GLU A 138 22.75 13.03 21.19
N ARG A 139 22.72 14.34 21.49
CA ARG A 139 21.74 14.91 22.40
C ARG A 139 20.32 14.94 21.79
N TYR A 140 20.24 15.14 20.47
CA TYR A 140 18.97 15.08 19.75
C TYR A 140 18.47 13.64 19.72
N ARG A 141 19.33 12.70 19.39
CA ARG A 141 19.01 11.27 19.38
C ARG A 141 18.52 10.83 20.77
N LEU A 142 19.26 11.12 21.83
CA LEU A 142 18.90 10.78 23.19
C LEU A 142 17.52 11.30 23.60
N VAL A 143 17.19 12.56 23.27
CA VAL A 143 15.89 13.14 23.62
C VAL A 143 14.77 12.47 22.82
N ILE A 144 14.97 12.13 21.56
CA ILE A 144 13.96 11.41 20.78
C ILE A 144 13.77 10.00 21.35
N GLU A 145 14.84 9.23 21.53
CA GLU A 145 14.75 7.88 22.10
C GLU A 145 14.05 7.86 23.46
N LYS A 146 14.57 8.64 24.40
CA LYS A 146 14.12 8.53 25.79
C LYS A 146 12.80 9.25 26.08
N HIS A 147 12.57 10.42 25.47
CA HIS A 147 11.37 11.19 25.77
C HIS A 147 10.23 10.92 24.79
N VAL A 148 10.54 10.82 23.47
CA VAL A 148 9.50 10.67 22.46
C VAL A 148 9.11 9.19 22.32
N LEU A 149 10.07 8.27 22.20
CA LEU A 149 9.78 6.86 21.97
C LEU A 149 9.51 6.07 23.28
N GLU A 150 10.33 6.28 24.32
CA GLU A 150 10.18 5.57 25.59
C GLU A 150 9.25 6.27 26.60
N GLY A 151 8.77 7.48 26.31
CA GLY A 151 7.83 8.23 27.16
C GLY A 151 8.45 8.78 28.46
N MET A 152 9.79 8.85 28.56
CA MET A 152 10.47 9.37 29.76
C MET A 152 10.15 10.84 29.96
N SER A 153 9.79 11.24 31.19
CA SER A 153 9.48 12.63 31.53
C SER A 153 10.72 13.53 31.48
N PHE A 154 10.53 14.83 31.29
CA PHE A 154 11.65 15.78 31.37
C PHE A 154 12.32 15.86 32.73
N ASP A 155 11.61 15.53 33.82
CA ASP A 155 12.18 15.43 35.18
C ASP A 155 13.17 14.28 35.31
N GLU A 156 12.86 13.18 34.68
CA GLU A 156 13.73 12.01 34.63
C GLU A 156 14.93 12.24 33.71
N LEU A 157 14.69 12.85 32.53
CA LEU A 157 15.77 13.26 31.62
C LEU A 157 16.73 14.26 32.24
N GLU A 158 16.26 15.25 32.98
CA GLU A 158 17.09 16.21 33.69
C GLU A 158 18.00 15.49 34.71
N LYS A 159 17.43 14.52 35.45
CA LYS A 159 18.20 13.69 36.39
C LYS A 159 19.24 12.80 35.69
N LEU A 160 18.85 12.24 34.53
CA LEU A 160 19.71 11.33 33.76
C LEU A 160 20.88 12.09 33.09
N THR A 161 20.60 13.26 32.52
CA THR A 161 21.54 13.96 31.65
C THR A 161 22.24 15.15 32.32
N GLY A 162 21.70 15.66 33.43
CA GLY A 162 22.15 16.92 34.05
C GLY A 162 21.79 18.18 33.24
N ILE A 163 21.01 18.04 32.15
CA ILE A 163 20.61 19.17 31.30
C ILE A 163 19.29 19.73 31.85
N SER A 164 19.23 21.04 32.08
CA SER A 164 18.03 21.67 32.62
C SER A 164 16.81 21.44 31.70
N LYS A 165 15.61 21.35 32.28
CA LYS A 165 14.35 21.18 31.56
C LYS A 165 14.18 22.21 30.43
N ALA A 166 14.49 23.48 30.66
CA ALA A 166 14.40 24.53 29.66
C ALA A 166 15.29 24.23 28.43
N ASN A 167 16.48 23.68 28.67
CA ASN A 167 17.36 23.26 27.58
C ASN A 167 16.85 21.98 26.90
N LEU A 168 16.29 21.05 27.64
CA LEU A 168 15.70 19.81 27.07
C LEU A 168 14.53 20.14 26.15
N TYR A 169 13.67 21.10 26.49
CA TYR A 169 12.62 21.58 25.59
C TYR A 169 13.18 22.15 24.27
N ASN A 170 14.26 22.95 24.36
CA ASN A 170 14.90 23.51 23.18
C ASN A 170 15.58 22.43 22.33
N ILE A 171 16.19 21.43 22.99
CA ILE A 171 16.79 20.26 22.31
C ILE A 171 15.70 19.47 21.62
N LYS A 172 14.58 19.15 22.30
CA LYS A 172 13.44 18.46 21.70
C LYS A 172 12.96 19.16 20.42
N LYS A 173 12.69 20.46 20.50
CA LYS A 173 12.22 21.23 19.33
C LYS A 173 13.18 21.12 18.14
N ARG A 174 14.50 21.24 18.39
CA ARG A 174 15.51 21.13 17.32
C ARG A 174 15.67 19.70 16.81
N ALA A 175 15.57 18.72 17.70
CA ALA A 175 15.66 17.31 17.38
C ALA A 175 14.49 16.87 16.47
N LEU A 176 13.27 17.30 16.79
CA LEU A 176 12.09 17.06 15.99
C LEU A 176 12.19 17.71 14.61
N ASN A 177 12.61 18.99 14.52
CA ASN A 177 12.82 19.62 13.23
C ASN A 177 13.87 18.86 12.37
N LYS A 178 14.91 18.30 13.01
CA LYS A 178 15.91 17.52 12.29
C LYS A 178 15.36 16.18 11.83
N LEU A 179 14.58 15.51 12.67
CA LEU A 179 13.89 14.27 12.34
C LEU A 179 12.90 14.48 11.18
N GLU A 180 12.09 15.54 11.23
CA GLU A 180 11.19 15.92 10.12
C GLU A 180 11.95 16.09 8.80
N GLN A 181 13.10 16.75 8.81
CA GLN A 181 13.94 16.89 7.60
C GLN A 181 14.43 15.53 7.08
N ILE A 182 14.84 14.63 7.99
CA ILE A 182 15.31 13.29 7.61
C ILE A 182 14.15 12.48 7.02
N MET A 183 12.97 12.52 7.64
CA MET A 183 11.78 11.83 7.16
C MET A 183 11.30 12.38 5.80
N LYS A 184 11.27 13.71 5.64
CA LYS A 184 10.95 14.33 4.33
C LYS A 184 11.92 13.91 3.23
N ILE A 185 13.23 13.83 3.52
CA ILE A 185 14.24 13.35 2.57
C ILE A 185 14.05 11.86 2.27
N ALA A 186 13.76 11.05 3.26
CA ALA A 186 13.51 9.62 3.09
C ALA A 186 12.24 9.39 2.25
N ARG A 187 11.16 10.10 2.54
CA ARG A 187 9.89 10.04 1.81
C ARG A 187 10.05 10.57 0.37
N SER A 188 10.72 11.71 0.18
CA SER A 188 10.97 12.26 -1.17
C SER A 188 11.82 11.33 -2.05
N ARG A 189 12.63 10.47 -1.46
CA ARG A 189 13.38 9.43 -2.17
C ARG A 189 12.57 8.17 -2.42
N SER A 190 11.52 7.91 -1.61
CA SER A 190 10.80 6.64 -1.72
C SER A 190 9.73 6.64 -2.79
N ASP A 191 8.98 7.71 -3.05
CA ASP A 191 8.05 7.72 -4.21
C ASP A 191 7.50 9.10 -4.62
N SER A 192 8.32 9.94 -5.26
CA SER A 192 7.78 11.14 -5.97
C SER A 192 6.81 10.79 -7.11
N LEU A 193 6.63 9.49 -7.39
CA LEU A 193 5.79 8.97 -8.47
C LEU A 193 4.46 8.38 -7.99
N CYS A 194 4.10 8.48 -6.70
CA CYS A 194 2.87 7.89 -6.17
C CYS A 194 1.63 8.28 -7.02
N ALA A 195 1.50 9.55 -7.40
CA ALA A 195 0.41 10.04 -8.25
C ALA A 195 0.39 9.37 -9.62
N VAL A 196 1.55 9.27 -10.27
CA VAL A 196 1.67 8.65 -11.61
C VAL A 196 1.39 7.16 -11.55
N ARG A 197 1.79 6.48 -10.47
CA ARG A 197 1.48 5.06 -10.26
C ARG A 197 -0.01 4.82 -9.99
N CYS A 198 -0.66 5.69 -9.20
CA CYS A 198 -2.10 5.64 -9.02
C CYS A 198 -2.84 5.84 -10.35
N GLU A 199 -2.43 6.81 -11.17
CA GLU A 199 -3.02 7.04 -12.48
C GLU A 199 -2.71 5.91 -13.45
N GLN A 200 -1.52 5.32 -13.42
CA GLN A 200 -1.18 4.13 -14.21
C GLN A 200 -2.10 2.96 -13.86
N TYR A 201 -2.29 2.71 -12.56
CA TYR A 201 -3.21 1.69 -12.08
C TYR A 201 -4.63 1.91 -12.62
N ILE A 202 -5.15 3.14 -12.52
CA ILE A 202 -6.49 3.50 -13.00
C ILE A 202 -6.60 3.35 -14.53
N LEU A 203 -5.61 3.79 -15.30
CA LEU A 203 -5.59 3.59 -16.74
C LEU A 203 -5.67 2.11 -17.10
N HIS A 204 -4.97 1.24 -16.38
CA HIS A 204 -5.08 -0.21 -16.54
C HIS A 204 -6.50 -0.74 -16.28
N CYS A 205 -7.19 -0.24 -15.24
CA CYS A 205 -8.58 -0.61 -14.98
C CYS A 205 -9.50 -0.25 -16.17
N PHE A 206 -9.17 0.80 -16.93
CA PHE A 206 -9.87 1.18 -18.16
C PHE A 206 -9.29 0.55 -19.43
N ARG A 207 -8.37 -0.44 -19.31
CA ARG A 207 -7.68 -1.15 -20.41
C ARG A 207 -6.83 -0.20 -21.29
N ILE A 208 -6.28 0.84 -20.68
CA ILE A 208 -5.33 1.76 -21.30
C ILE A 208 -3.95 1.44 -20.76
N HIS A 209 -3.12 0.77 -21.56
CA HIS A 209 -1.80 0.30 -21.15
C HIS A 209 -0.74 1.34 -21.49
N LYS A 210 -0.14 1.92 -20.46
CA LYS A 210 0.94 2.89 -20.54
C LYS A 210 2.05 2.55 -19.57
N SER A 211 3.28 2.68 -20.02
CA SER A 211 4.43 2.50 -19.12
C SER A 211 4.53 3.66 -18.12
N LEU A 212 5.10 3.38 -16.95
CA LEU A 212 5.33 4.39 -15.93
C LEU A 212 6.19 5.56 -16.47
N ASN A 213 7.20 5.24 -17.29
CA ASN A 213 8.06 6.25 -17.89
C ASN A 213 7.31 7.18 -18.86
N GLU A 214 6.42 6.64 -19.71
CA GLU A 214 5.59 7.47 -20.59
C GLU A 214 4.70 8.43 -19.80
N LEU A 215 4.07 7.94 -18.73
CA LEU A 215 3.19 8.76 -17.89
C LEU A 215 3.97 9.81 -17.09
N ARG A 216 5.12 9.43 -16.54
CA ARG A 216 6.04 10.35 -15.85
C ARG A 216 6.48 11.48 -16.78
N ASP A 217 6.99 11.13 -17.97
CA ASP A 217 7.52 12.10 -18.92
C ASP A 217 6.39 13.05 -19.42
N LEU A 218 5.19 12.53 -19.60
CA LEU A 218 4.01 13.34 -19.93
C LEU A 218 3.66 14.31 -18.78
N ALA A 219 3.58 13.82 -17.54
CA ALA A 219 3.24 14.63 -16.38
C ALA A 219 4.28 15.73 -16.12
N MET A 220 5.58 15.41 -16.27
CA MET A 220 6.66 16.39 -16.18
C MET A 220 6.57 17.44 -17.29
N ALA A 221 6.35 17.03 -18.54
CA ALA A 221 6.23 17.95 -19.67
C ALA A 221 5.04 18.92 -19.54
N LYS A 222 3.98 18.47 -18.86
CA LYS A 222 2.79 19.30 -18.57
C LYS A 222 2.92 20.12 -17.27
N GLY A 223 3.97 19.93 -16.49
CA GLY A 223 4.18 20.60 -15.21
C GLY A 223 3.26 20.12 -14.09
N TRP A 224 2.70 18.91 -14.20
CA TRP A 224 1.88 18.25 -13.19
C TRP A 224 2.68 17.42 -12.21
N LEU A 225 3.94 17.13 -12.56
CA LEU A 225 4.91 16.41 -11.75
C LEU A 225 6.22 17.18 -11.69
N SER A 226 6.85 17.19 -10.53
CA SER A 226 8.20 17.71 -10.31
C SER A 226 9.08 16.64 -9.63
N ASP A 227 10.34 16.95 -9.34
CA ASP A 227 11.22 16.06 -8.58
C ASP A 227 10.70 15.81 -7.15
N ASP A 228 9.91 16.76 -6.61
CA ASP A 228 9.29 16.65 -5.28
C ASP A 228 7.93 15.94 -5.30
N GLY A 229 7.47 15.46 -6.47
CA GLY A 229 6.17 14.81 -6.65
C GLY A 229 5.13 15.67 -7.34
N ALA A 230 3.88 15.21 -7.33
CA ALA A 230 2.72 15.90 -7.89
C ALA A 230 2.02 16.72 -6.80
N ARG A 231 1.54 17.91 -7.17
CA ARG A 231 0.70 18.69 -6.26
C ARG A 231 -0.69 18.05 -6.17
N VAL A 232 -1.34 18.14 -5.02
CA VAL A 232 -2.69 17.60 -4.78
C VAL A 232 -3.68 18.04 -5.87
N GLN A 233 -3.62 19.29 -6.28
CA GLN A 233 -4.48 19.85 -7.33
C GLN A 233 -4.22 19.27 -8.72
N ASP A 234 -3.09 18.61 -8.96
CA ASP A 234 -2.71 18.05 -10.26
C ASP A 234 -3.00 16.55 -10.35
N LEU A 235 -3.40 15.91 -9.26
CA LEU A 235 -3.80 14.49 -9.25
C LEU A 235 -4.88 14.23 -10.29
N GLY A 236 -4.75 13.15 -11.04
CA GLY A 236 -5.70 12.71 -12.06
C GLY A 236 -5.55 13.43 -13.42
N ASN A 237 -4.72 14.46 -13.52
CA ASN A 237 -4.59 15.23 -14.77
C ASN A 237 -4.07 14.37 -15.93
N THR A 238 -3.16 13.42 -15.67
CA THR A 238 -2.61 12.54 -16.71
C THR A 238 -3.70 11.68 -17.34
N ALA A 239 -4.69 11.25 -16.57
CA ALA A 239 -5.81 10.44 -17.07
C ALA A 239 -6.66 11.19 -18.11
N THR A 240 -6.73 12.51 -18.06
CA THR A 240 -7.48 13.32 -19.04
C THR A 240 -6.90 13.22 -20.44
N GLU A 241 -5.59 13.07 -20.58
CA GLU A 241 -4.90 12.96 -21.89
C GLU A 241 -5.28 11.65 -22.63
N PHE A 242 -5.84 10.69 -21.88
CA PHE A 242 -6.30 9.41 -22.42
C PHE A 242 -7.83 9.33 -22.55
N GLY A 243 -8.51 10.49 -22.48
CA GLY A 243 -9.96 10.60 -22.71
C GLY A 243 -10.82 10.19 -21.54
N LEU A 244 -10.25 10.05 -20.33
CA LEU A 244 -11.02 9.84 -19.13
C LEU A 244 -11.54 11.16 -18.57
N ARG A 245 -12.73 11.12 -17.94
CA ARG A 245 -13.30 12.25 -17.23
C ARG A 245 -12.78 12.27 -15.81
N VAL A 246 -12.31 13.43 -15.37
CA VAL A 246 -11.72 13.65 -14.07
C VAL A 246 -12.51 14.71 -13.34
N GLU A 247 -13.05 14.37 -12.19
CA GLU A 247 -13.76 15.26 -11.27
C GLU A 247 -12.98 15.33 -9.96
N LYS A 248 -12.59 16.53 -9.52
CA LYS A 248 -11.86 16.77 -8.27
C LYS A 248 -12.80 17.32 -7.22
N ARG A 249 -12.71 16.81 -6.00
CA ARG A 249 -13.53 17.25 -4.87
C ARG A 249 -12.65 17.56 -3.68
N ASN A 250 -12.98 18.64 -2.96
CA ASN A 250 -12.54 18.93 -1.62
C ASN A 250 -13.76 18.80 -0.67
N ASP A 251 -13.52 18.66 0.61
CA ASP A 251 -14.57 18.45 1.60
C ASP A 251 -15.50 17.26 1.26
N ALA A 252 -14.96 16.24 0.57
CA ALA A 252 -15.72 15.05 0.21
C ALA A 252 -16.02 14.21 1.47
N VAL A 253 -17.03 13.36 1.37
CA VAL A 253 -17.38 12.42 2.44
C VAL A 253 -17.29 10.97 1.93
N LEU A 254 -17.20 10.00 2.83
CA LEU A 254 -17.12 8.57 2.44
C LEU A 254 -18.20 8.16 1.45
N GLN A 255 -19.41 8.69 1.61
CA GLN A 255 -20.54 8.40 0.71
C GLN A 255 -20.28 8.87 -0.72
N ASP A 256 -19.51 9.93 -0.93
CA ASP A 256 -19.13 10.40 -2.27
C ASP A 256 -18.22 9.36 -2.95
N ILE A 257 -17.27 8.81 -2.20
CA ILE A 257 -16.36 7.77 -2.69
C ILE A 257 -17.15 6.48 -2.97
N MET A 258 -17.97 6.02 -2.02
CA MET A 258 -18.79 4.81 -2.19
C MET A 258 -19.66 4.90 -3.42
N LYS A 259 -20.35 6.03 -3.58
CA LYS A 259 -21.20 6.29 -4.76
C LYS A 259 -20.40 6.30 -6.07
N ALA A 260 -19.23 6.90 -6.08
CA ALA A 260 -18.38 6.92 -7.25
C ALA A 260 -17.92 5.50 -7.65
N LEU A 261 -17.57 4.67 -6.66
CA LEU A 261 -17.22 3.27 -6.89
C LEU A 261 -18.40 2.45 -7.41
N GLU A 262 -19.62 2.66 -6.87
CA GLU A 262 -20.84 2.05 -7.37
C GLU A 262 -21.17 2.45 -8.82
N GLU A 263 -20.85 3.69 -9.21
CA GLU A 263 -20.97 4.19 -10.57
C GLU A 263 -19.85 3.67 -11.51
N GLY A 264 -18.95 2.83 -11.02
CA GLY A 264 -17.82 2.26 -11.78
C GLY A 264 -16.68 3.23 -12.03
N LYS A 265 -16.62 4.34 -11.30
CA LYS A 265 -15.48 5.26 -11.31
C LYS A 265 -14.37 4.71 -10.43
N GLN A 266 -13.14 5.14 -10.71
CA GLN A 266 -11.98 4.92 -9.86
C GLN A 266 -11.72 6.18 -9.03
N VAL A 267 -11.19 6.03 -7.81
CA VAL A 267 -11.03 7.15 -6.89
C VAL A 267 -9.59 7.21 -6.38
N ILE A 268 -8.92 8.35 -6.57
CA ILE A 268 -7.67 8.67 -5.90
C ILE A 268 -8.00 9.52 -4.67
N ALA A 269 -7.47 9.17 -3.51
CA ALA A 269 -7.47 10.00 -2.31
C ALA A 269 -6.06 10.52 -2.03
N ALA A 270 -5.95 11.80 -1.71
CA ALA A 270 -4.71 12.39 -1.21
C ALA A 270 -4.69 12.25 0.32
N VAL A 271 -3.62 11.70 0.88
CA VAL A 271 -3.57 11.29 2.29
C VAL A 271 -2.23 11.64 2.93
N ASP A 272 -2.18 11.68 4.25
CA ASP A 272 -0.94 11.50 5.00
C ASP A 272 -0.59 10.00 5.01
N GLY A 273 0.61 9.68 4.50
CA GLY A 273 1.04 8.28 4.37
C GLY A 273 1.35 7.63 5.72
N GLY A 274 1.78 8.40 6.71
CA GLY A 274 2.13 7.92 8.05
C GLY A 274 0.89 7.48 8.83
N GLU A 275 -0.10 8.35 8.89
CA GLU A 275 -1.39 8.10 9.57
C GLU A 275 -2.15 6.94 8.92
N LEU A 276 -2.05 6.82 7.59
CA LEU A 276 -2.75 5.77 6.85
C LEU A 276 -2.37 4.37 7.31
N ILE A 277 -1.11 4.13 7.62
CA ILE A 277 -0.63 2.80 8.04
C ILE A 277 -0.64 2.62 9.55
N GLY A 278 -1.01 3.66 10.31
CA GLY A 278 -0.98 3.63 11.78
C GLY A 278 0.42 3.30 12.29
N ASP A 279 1.47 3.88 11.69
CA ASP A 279 2.83 3.68 12.17
C ASP A 279 2.97 4.41 13.52
N PRO A 280 3.05 3.70 14.65
CA PRO A 280 3.03 4.32 15.98
C PRO A 280 4.24 5.24 16.22
N VAL A 281 5.26 5.16 15.38
CA VAL A 281 6.42 6.06 15.41
C VAL A 281 6.09 7.34 14.65
N GLU A 282 5.45 7.22 13.49
CA GLU A 282 5.00 8.37 12.72
C GLU A 282 3.86 9.10 13.42
N GLU A 283 2.81 8.41 13.90
CA GLU A 283 1.73 9.01 14.70
C GLU A 283 2.26 9.79 15.91
N ARG A 284 3.18 9.21 16.70
CA ARG A 284 3.77 9.92 17.86
C ARG A 284 4.65 11.10 17.49
N LEU A 285 5.19 11.11 16.29
CA LEU A 285 6.03 12.20 15.78
C LEU A 285 5.17 13.29 15.12
N GLU A 286 4.06 12.92 14.51
CA GLU A 286 3.10 13.81 13.88
C GLU A 286 2.21 14.55 14.90
N ASP A 287 1.78 13.92 15.96
CA ASP A 287 1.10 14.57 17.11
C ASP A 287 1.87 15.77 17.70
N VAL A 288 3.15 15.88 17.38
CA VAL A 288 4.01 16.98 17.83
C VAL A 288 4.10 18.09 16.77
N PHE A 289 3.75 17.81 15.52
CA PHE A 289 3.71 18.79 14.43
C PHE A 289 2.27 19.27 14.24
N VAL A 290 2.03 20.55 14.43
CA VAL A 290 0.73 21.18 14.19
C VAL A 290 0.47 21.23 12.69
N GLY A 291 -0.34 20.32 12.19
CA GLY A 291 -0.81 20.23 10.80
C GLY A 291 -0.21 19.04 10.06
N GLY A 292 -1.08 18.14 9.65
CA GLY A 292 -0.72 16.98 8.86
C GLY A 292 -0.07 17.31 7.52
N ILE A 293 0.72 16.41 7.02
CA ILE A 293 1.47 16.57 5.77
C ILE A 293 0.88 15.66 4.73
N VAL A 294 0.15 16.22 3.78
CA VAL A 294 -0.29 15.49 2.59
C VAL A 294 0.92 15.18 1.72
N ASP A 295 1.47 14.01 1.86
CA ASP A 295 2.68 13.58 1.17
C ASP A 295 2.46 12.37 0.25
N HIS A 296 1.27 11.78 0.30
CA HIS A 296 0.96 10.54 -0.39
C HIS A 296 -0.41 10.55 -1.09
N CYS A 297 -0.63 9.59 -1.96
CA CYS A 297 -1.94 9.32 -2.54
C CYS A 297 -2.12 7.84 -2.82
N VAL A 298 -3.36 7.40 -2.72
CA VAL A 298 -3.78 6.01 -2.88
C VAL A 298 -5.01 5.91 -3.77
N VAL A 299 -5.25 4.73 -4.37
CA VAL A 299 -6.52 4.45 -5.06
C VAL A 299 -7.44 3.71 -4.10
N VAL A 300 -8.62 4.25 -3.86
CA VAL A 300 -9.65 3.59 -3.05
C VAL A 300 -10.35 2.52 -3.89
N LEU A 301 -10.27 1.28 -3.44
CA LEU A 301 -10.80 0.12 -4.14
C LEU A 301 -12.19 -0.29 -3.63
N GLY A 302 -12.45 -0.02 -2.36
CA GLY A 302 -13.71 -0.34 -1.71
C GLY A 302 -13.76 0.15 -0.28
N ILE A 303 -14.96 0.39 0.24
CA ILE A 303 -15.21 0.79 1.62
C ILE A 303 -16.31 -0.12 2.15
N ASP A 304 -16.06 -0.78 3.26
CA ASP A 304 -17.04 -1.56 4.03
C ASP A 304 -17.11 -0.98 5.46
N VAL A 305 -18.10 -0.13 5.68
CA VAL A 305 -18.28 0.57 6.97
C VAL A 305 -18.68 -0.42 8.07
N ASP A 306 -19.44 -1.47 7.71
CA ASP A 306 -19.91 -2.46 8.68
C ASP A 306 -18.79 -3.36 9.18
N MET A 307 -17.78 -3.58 8.32
CA MET A 307 -16.56 -4.36 8.65
C MET A 307 -15.40 -3.47 9.12
N ASP A 308 -15.60 -2.15 9.21
CA ASP A 308 -14.54 -1.17 9.52
C ASP A 308 -13.33 -1.31 8.61
N GLU A 309 -13.54 -1.42 7.29
CA GLU A 309 -12.48 -1.71 6.32
C GLU A 309 -12.53 -0.76 5.12
N VAL A 310 -11.36 -0.20 4.77
CA VAL A 310 -11.11 0.50 3.50
C VAL A 310 -10.02 -0.25 2.76
N ALA A 311 -10.35 -0.77 1.58
CA ALA A 311 -9.39 -1.44 0.72
C ALA A 311 -8.74 -0.41 -0.23
N LEU A 312 -7.42 -0.39 -0.28
CA LEU A 312 -6.62 0.58 -1.02
C LEU A 312 -5.61 -0.10 -1.94
N TYR A 313 -5.35 0.49 -3.10
CA TYR A 313 -4.08 0.29 -3.80
C TYR A 313 -3.14 1.41 -3.37
N ASP A 314 -2.06 1.03 -2.73
CA ASP A 314 -1.02 1.94 -2.29
C ASP A 314 0.26 1.68 -3.10
N PRO A 315 0.73 2.65 -3.90
CA PRO A 315 1.91 2.46 -4.72
C PRO A 315 3.21 2.25 -3.91
N ALA A 316 3.26 2.63 -2.64
CA ALA A 316 4.42 2.42 -1.77
C ALA A 316 4.54 0.96 -1.32
N PHE A 317 3.43 0.26 -1.15
CA PHE A 317 3.38 -1.15 -0.77
C PHE A 317 3.27 -2.09 -1.98
N GLY A 318 3.29 -1.51 -3.18
CA GLY A 318 3.16 -2.26 -4.42
C GLY A 318 1.72 -2.70 -4.67
N PRO A 319 1.53 -3.76 -5.43
CA PRO A 319 0.25 -4.11 -6.03
C PRO A 319 -0.73 -4.84 -5.11
N ILE A 320 -0.37 -5.01 -3.86
CA ILE A 320 -1.21 -5.70 -2.89
C ILE A 320 -2.16 -4.68 -2.29
N PRO A 321 -3.49 -4.92 -2.30
CA PRO A 321 -4.41 -4.07 -1.59
C PRO A 321 -4.03 -3.98 -0.10
N LEU A 322 -3.84 -2.76 0.36
CA LEU A 322 -3.75 -2.46 1.78
C LEU A 322 -5.18 -2.40 2.32
N SER A 323 -5.41 -3.02 3.46
CA SER A 323 -6.65 -2.87 4.21
C SER A 323 -6.35 -2.05 5.46
N VAL A 324 -7.07 -0.95 5.63
CA VAL A 324 -6.97 -0.07 6.81
C VAL A 324 -8.35 0.08 7.44
N SER A 325 -8.43 0.48 8.70
CA SER A 325 -9.70 0.84 9.32
C SER A 325 -10.26 2.12 8.71
N VAL A 326 -11.59 2.26 8.76
CA VAL A 326 -12.25 3.50 8.31
C VAL A 326 -11.73 4.70 9.09
N ALA A 327 -11.42 4.52 10.38
CA ALA A 327 -10.89 5.58 11.23
C ALA A 327 -9.50 6.05 10.75
N HIS A 328 -8.54 5.15 10.53
CA HIS A 328 -7.20 5.51 10.00
C HIS A 328 -7.28 6.16 8.62
N PHE A 329 -8.17 5.66 7.76
CA PHE A 329 -8.35 6.27 6.44
C PHE A 329 -8.90 7.70 6.53
N LEU A 330 -9.87 7.95 7.43
CA LEU A 330 -10.46 9.27 7.60
C LEU A 330 -9.46 10.26 8.18
N ASP A 331 -8.67 9.83 9.16
CA ASP A 331 -7.60 10.60 9.79
C ASP A 331 -6.58 11.05 8.74
N ALA A 332 -5.96 10.11 8.05
CA ALA A 332 -5.01 10.37 6.97
C ALA A 332 -5.59 11.20 5.80
N TRP A 333 -6.90 11.11 5.56
CA TRP A 333 -7.56 11.85 4.48
C TRP A 333 -7.95 13.28 4.88
N GLU A 334 -8.14 13.54 6.17
CA GLU A 334 -8.50 14.87 6.71
C GLU A 334 -7.44 15.92 6.36
N ASP A 335 -6.17 15.59 6.42
CA ASP A 335 -5.07 16.49 6.14
C ASP A 335 -5.08 17.10 4.74
N SER A 336 -5.63 16.39 3.78
CA SER A 336 -5.85 16.92 2.43
C SER A 336 -7.13 17.76 2.31
N ASN A 337 -7.83 18.05 3.39
CA ASN A 337 -9.18 18.58 3.38
C ASN A 337 -10.14 17.66 2.60
N TYR A 338 -10.01 16.35 2.85
CA TYR A 338 -10.80 15.30 2.21
C TYR A 338 -10.77 15.36 0.68
N HIS A 339 -9.57 15.66 0.13
CA HIS A 339 -9.41 15.76 -1.32
C HIS A 339 -9.46 14.40 -1.98
N CYS A 340 -10.34 14.25 -2.98
CA CYS A 340 -10.37 13.08 -3.83
C CYS A 340 -10.57 13.42 -5.31
N VAL A 341 -10.16 12.48 -6.15
CA VAL A 341 -10.26 12.59 -7.61
C VAL A 341 -11.05 11.40 -8.13
N LEU A 342 -12.20 11.67 -8.73
CA LEU A 342 -13.08 10.67 -9.32
C LEU A 342 -12.80 10.56 -10.82
N ILE A 343 -12.45 9.36 -11.30
CA ILE A 343 -12.03 9.12 -12.68
C ILE A 343 -12.96 8.10 -13.33
N GLY A 344 -13.54 8.43 -14.45
CA GLY A 344 -14.47 7.58 -15.20
C GLY A 344 -14.40 7.80 -16.71
N ARG A 345 -15.24 7.10 -17.45
CA ARG A 345 -15.42 7.28 -18.90
C ARG A 345 -16.44 8.34 -19.24
#